data_6ce62626d007c0dd57e517dbecd12000
#
_entry.id   6ce62626d007c0dd57e517dbecd12000
#
_cell.length_a   1.000
_cell.length_b   1.000
_cell.length_c   1.000
_cell.angle_alpha   90.00
_cell.angle_beta   90.00
_cell.angle_gamma   90.00
#
_symmetry.space_group_name_H-M   'P 1'
#
loop_
_entity.id
_entity.type
_entity.pdbx_description
1 polymer ?
#
loop_
_entity_poly.entity_id
_entity_poly.type
_entity_poly.pdbx_seq_one_letter_code
_entity_poly.pdbx_strand_id
1 'polypeptide(L)'
;MKRKSFLQRSLMAGASLMTAGVTNAASRNSYAGDNGPFHLNYATHDGMFKHSAGPNFIDQIKFAYDQGFRAIEDNGMAQRPVDQQQQIGDTLAKLGMSMGVFVLDKGGNGANSTATGKPENLEIFLKGCRQAVEVSKRCGGKLTTVVPGDFERHLPMGIQTANVIDALRQGTGILEPHGIVMVLEALSDTPDLFLRTSDQAFEICRAVNSPSCKVLFDMYHIQRNQGNLIRNIDLAWTEIAYFQIGNNPGRNEPGTGEMDYHNIFKHIYDKGYKGMLGMEHGNALPGKDGETALIKAYREADNFA
;
A
#
# COMPACT_ATOMS: atom_id res chain seq x y z
N MET A 1 41.12 38.27 -5.18
CA MET A 1 40.53 39.39 -4.42
C MET A 1 39.41 38.80 -3.61
N LYS A 2 39.56 38.42 -2.29
CA LYS A 2 39.37 39.22 -1.05
C LYS A 2 38.02 39.96 -1.11
N ARG A 3 37.00 39.63 -0.27
CA ARG A 3 36.78 39.93 1.16
C ARG A 3 35.43 39.40 1.55
N LYS A 4 35.23 38.60 2.63
CA LYS A 4 35.07 38.95 4.07
C LYS A 4 33.71 39.59 4.41
N SER A 5 32.88 38.80 5.11
CA SER A 5 32.36 38.94 6.49
C SER A 5 31.50 40.16 6.80
N PHE A 6 30.29 39.87 7.35
CA PHE A 6 29.78 40.68 8.47
C PHE A 6 29.02 39.80 9.45
N LEU A 7 29.54 39.78 10.66
CA LEU A 7 28.95 39.27 11.92
C LEU A 7 28.40 40.48 12.68
N GLN A 8 27.29 40.39 13.37
CA GLN A 8 27.16 40.64 14.78
C GLN A 8 25.77 41.16 15.22
N ARG A 9 25.18 40.39 16.14
CA ARG A 9 24.57 40.79 17.44
C ARG A 9 23.35 41.70 17.48
N SER A 10 22.29 41.19 18.13
CA SER A 10 21.70 41.85 19.30
C SER A 10 20.91 40.84 20.14
N LEU A 11 21.28 40.71 21.41
CA LEU A 11 20.53 40.20 22.55
C LEU A 11 19.60 41.30 23.08
N MET A 12 18.45 40.91 23.66
CA MET A 12 17.79 41.37 24.88
C MET A 12 16.38 40.79 24.94
N ALA A 13 16.03 39.85 25.77
CA ALA A 13 15.52 39.97 27.15
C ALA A 13 14.09 40.55 27.23
N GLY A 14 13.14 39.74 27.72
CA GLY A 14 11.79 40.20 28.10
C GLY A 14 10.93 39.06 28.65
N ALA A 15 11.05 38.78 29.93
CA ALA A 15 10.10 38.45 30.98
C ALA A 15 8.85 37.57 30.72
N SER A 16 8.76 36.58 31.58
CA SER A 16 7.71 35.67 32.02
C SER A 16 6.30 36.24 32.13
N LEU A 17 5.33 35.45 31.70
CA LEU A 17 3.99 35.40 32.30
C LEU A 17 3.54 33.94 32.32
N MET A 18 3.54 33.34 33.49
CA MET A 18 2.90 32.05 33.78
C MET A 18 1.38 32.23 33.76
N THR A 19 0.70 31.49 32.87
CA THR A 19 -0.72 31.20 33.04
C THR A 19 -0.85 29.67 33.22
N ALA A 20 -1.27 29.29 34.41
CA ALA A 20 -1.60 27.92 34.75
C ALA A 20 -2.85 27.49 33.97
N GLY A 21 -2.67 26.73 32.90
CA GLY A 21 -3.73 26.04 32.21
C GLY A 21 -3.93 24.65 32.81
N VAL A 22 -5.10 24.41 33.39
CA VAL A 22 -5.56 23.11 33.90
C VAL A 22 -5.64 22.15 32.75
N THR A 23 -4.68 21.25 32.63
CA THR A 23 -4.73 20.14 31.68
C THR A 23 -5.59 19.03 32.27
N ASN A 24 -6.78 18.83 31.72
CA ASN A 24 -7.54 17.61 31.89
C ASN A 24 -6.72 16.43 31.34
N ALA A 25 -6.04 15.72 32.22
CA ALA A 25 -5.41 14.44 31.93
C ALA A 25 -6.51 13.38 31.78
N ALA A 26 -7.00 13.20 30.55
CA ALA A 26 -7.69 11.96 30.21
C ALA A 26 -6.68 10.82 30.41
N SER A 27 -6.99 9.87 31.27
CA SER A 27 -6.19 8.70 31.57
C SER A 27 -5.90 7.93 30.27
N ARG A 28 -4.70 8.12 29.74
CA ARG A 28 -4.15 7.23 28.72
C ARG A 28 -3.78 5.94 29.43
N ASN A 29 -4.53 4.88 29.17
CA ASN A 29 -4.07 3.52 29.45
C ASN A 29 -2.80 3.30 28.63
N SER A 30 -1.66 3.42 29.29
CA SER A 30 -0.34 3.23 28.72
C SER A 30 -0.05 1.73 28.56
N TYR A 31 -0.31 1.19 27.39
CA TYR A 31 0.51 0.08 26.89
C TYR A 31 1.79 0.71 26.32
N ALA A 32 2.62 1.26 27.20
CA ALA A 32 3.83 1.98 26.82
C ALA A 32 4.99 1.01 26.59
N GLY A 33 5.11 0.48 25.37
CA GLY A 33 6.41 0.40 24.74
C GLY A 33 6.64 1.74 24.02
N ASP A 34 7.83 2.27 24.06
CA ASP A 34 8.24 3.48 23.33
C ASP A 34 8.31 3.18 21.84
N ASN A 35 7.12 2.94 21.23
CA ASN A 35 6.97 2.53 19.85
C ASN A 35 6.72 3.78 18.99
N GLY A 36 7.77 4.58 18.79
CA GLY A 36 7.77 5.63 17.77
C GLY A 36 7.36 5.09 16.39
N PRO A 37 7.04 5.96 15.42
CA PRO A 37 6.72 5.52 14.07
C PRO A 37 7.91 4.79 13.44
N PHE A 38 7.62 3.93 12.46
CA PHE A 38 8.63 3.29 11.61
C PHE A 38 9.26 4.29 10.65
N HIS A 39 10.42 3.96 10.05
CA HIS A 39 11.05 4.75 9.01
C HIS A 39 10.27 4.70 7.70
N LEU A 40 9.70 3.52 7.36
CA LEU A 40 8.79 3.32 6.24
C LEU A 40 7.34 3.24 6.72
N ASN A 41 6.40 3.56 5.84
CA ASN A 41 4.97 3.59 6.16
C ASN A 41 4.31 2.23 5.86
N TYR A 42 4.38 1.31 6.79
CA TYR A 42 3.78 -0.02 6.69
C TYR A 42 2.27 0.06 6.90
N ALA A 43 1.51 -0.61 6.01
CA ALA A 43 0.06 -0.66 6.05
C ALA A 43 -0.44 -2.02 6.52
N THR A 44 -1.06 -2.07 7.69
CA THR A 44 -1.62 -3.30 8.29
C THR A 44 -2.99 -3.62 7.69
N HIS A 45 -3.46 -4.87 7.78
CA HIS A 45 -4.77 -5.27 7.26
C HIS A 45 -5.67 -5.89 8.34
N ASP A 46 -6.96 -6.04 8.01
CA ASP A 46 -7.95 -6.68 8.87
C ASP A 46 -7.57 -8.13 9.23
N GLY A 47 -7.72 -8.48 10.50
CA GLY A 47 -7.38 -9.79 11.04
C GLY A 47 -5.94 -9.94 11.52
N MET A 48 -5.02 -9.02 11.18
CA MET A 48 -3.61 -9.12 11.55
C MET A 48 -3.39 -9.04 13.07
N PHE A 49 -4.21 -8.27 13.78
CA PHE A 49 -4.13 -8.04 15.23
C PHE A 49 -5.41 -8.47 15.98
N LYS A 50 -6.16 -9.42 15.44
CA LYS A 50 -7.43 -9.86 16.02
C LYS A 50 -7.34 -10.48 17.43
N HIS A 51 -6.20 -11.03 17.79
CA HIS A 51 -6.01 -11.65 19.10
C HIS A 51 -5.61 -10.62 20.17
N SER A 52 -4.90 -9.56 19.83
CA SER A 52 -4.53 -8.47 20.74
C SER A 52 -5.64 -7.44 20.87
N ALA A 53 -6.29 -7.06 19.78
CA ALA A 53 -7.28 -5.99 19.72
C ALA A 53 -8.74 -6.47 19.60
N GLY A 54 -8.98 -7.76 19.41
CA GLY A 54 -10.31 -8.31 19.15
C GLY A 54 -10.69 -8.35 17.67
N PRO A 55 -11.88 -8.89 17.35
CA PRO A 55 -12.29 -9.12 15.96
C PRO A 55 -12.74 -7.85 15.23
N ASN A 56 -12.99 -6.75 15.94
CA ASN A 56 -13.43 -5.50 15.32
C ASN A 56 -12.26 -4.80 14.63
N PHE A 57 -12.37 -4.53 13.31
CA PHE A 57 -11.29 -3.92 12.56
C PHE A 57 -10.94 -2.51 13.05
N ILE A 58 -11.91 -1.73 13.51
CA ILE A 58 -11.65 -0.38 14.08
C ILE A 58 -10.74 -0.46 15.31
N ASP A 59 -10.90 -1.47 16.15
CA ASP A 59 -10.06 -1.65 17.33
C ASP A 59 -8.66 -2.15 16.94
N GLN A 60 -8.54 -2.97 15.88
CA GLN A 60 -7.25 -3.37 15.30
C GLN A 60 -6.52 -2.16 14.69
N ILE A 61 -7.21 -1.23 14.03
CA ILE A 61 -6.62 0.02 13.51
C ILE A 61 -6.03 0.86 14.66
N LYS A 62 -6.77 1.02 15.76
CA LYS A 62 -6.28 1.76 16.93
C LYS A 62 -5.06 1.07 17.56
N PHE A 63 -5.12 -0.25 17.71
CA PHE A 63 -3.99 -1.04 18.19
C PHE A 63 -2.75 -0.87 17.31
N ALA A 64 -2.90 -0.99 15.98
CA ALA A 64 -1.82 -0.78 15.03
C ALA A 64 -1.20 0.63 15.17
N TYR A 65 -2.05 1.66 15.34
CA TYR A 65 -1.59 3.03 15.60
C TYR A 65 -0.73 3.10 16.87
N ASP A 66 -1.17 2.46 17.98
CA ASP A 66 -0.43 2.43 19.26
C ASP A 66 0.89 1.65 19.13
N GLN A 67 0.98 0.70 18.17
CA GLN A 67 2.23 -0.02 17.85
C GLN A 67 3.16 0.76 16.88
N GLY A 68 2.78 1.95 16.44
CA GLY A 68 3.61 2.80 15.58
C GLY A 68 3.30 2.72 14.10
N PHE A 69 2.37 1.88 13.66
CA PHE A 69 1.90 1.86 12.28
C PHE A 69 1.08 3.11 11.94
N ARG A 70 1.17 3.59 10.69
CA ARG A 70 0.49 4.83 10.26
C ARG A 70 -0.32 4.66 9.00
N ALA A 71 -0.50 3.43 8.53
CA ALA A 71 -1.35 3.10 7.40
C ALA A 71 -2.07 1.76 7.61
N ILE A 72 -3.15 1.58 6.86
CA ILE A 72 -3.79 0.27 6.66
C ILE A 72 -3.94 0.01 5.17
N GLU A 73 -4.11 -1.25 4.77
CA GLU A 73 -4.71 -1.63 3.50
C GLU A 73 -5.92 -2.52 3.74
N ASP A 74 -6.84 -2.56 2.78
CA ASP A 74 -8.02 -3.43 2.87
C ASP A 74 -8.50 -3.84 1.49
N ASN A 75 -8.02 -4.97 1.02
CA ASN A 75 -8.40 -5.53 -0.28
C ASN A 75 -9.90 -5.74 -0.43
N GLY A 76 -10.61 -5.96 0.68
CA GLY A 76 -12.07 -6.14 0.76
C GLY A 76 -12.88 -4.85 0.87
N MET A 77 -12.28 -3.68 0.92
CA MET A 77 -12.96 -2.40 1.22
C MET A 77 -14.17 -2.15 0.31
N ALA A 78 -14.07 -2.45 -0.99
CA ALA A 78 -15.16 -2.22 -1.94
C ALA A 78 -16.40 -3.06 -1.68
N GLN A 79 -16.27 -4.20 -0.99
CA GLN A 79 -17.36 -5.12 -0.61
C GLN A 79 -17.88 -4.88 0.80
N ARG A 80 -17.21 -4.05 1.62
CA ARG A 80 -17.72 -3.71 2.95
C ARG A 80 -19.02 -2.90 2.86
N PRO A 81 -19.93 -3.02 3.85
CA PRO A 81 -21.05 -2.11 3.98
C PRO A 81 -20.63 -0.64 3.99
N VAL A 82 -21.45 0.23 3.41
CA VAL A 82 -21.15 1.65 3.23
C VAL A 82 -20.82 2.36 4.56
N ASP A 83 -21.54 2.03 5.61
CA ASP A 83 -21.31 2.55 6.96
C ASP A 83 -19.95 2.11 7.54
N GLN A 84 -19.53 0.87 7.28
CA GLN A 84 -18.19 0.42 7.68
C GLN A 84 -17.09 1.14 6.91
N GLN A 85 -17.25 1.35 5.59
CA GLN A 85 -16.29 2.13 4.79
C GLN A 85 -16.10 3.54 5.36
N GLN A 86 -17.22 4.20 5.72
CA GLN A 86 -17.20 5.52 6.33
C GLN A 86 -16.54 5.51 7.71
N GLN A 87 -16.91 4.54 8.57
CA GLN A 87 -16.35 4.40 9.91
C GLN A 87 -14.84 4.18 9.90
N ILE A 88 -14.32 3.39 8.93
CA ILE A 88 -12.90 3.19 8.73
C ILE A 88 -12.26 4.50 8.32
N GLY A 89 -12.80 5.20 7.32
CA GLY A 89 -12.29 6.49 6.85
C GLY A 89 -12.22 7.54 7.96
N ASP A 90 -13.29 7.68 8.74
CA ASP A 90 -13.36 8.62 9.87
C ASP A 90 -12.33 8.28 10.95
N THR A 91 -12.11 6.98 11.20
CA THR A 91 -11.11 6.52 12.18
C THR A 91 -9.70 6.85 11.72
N LEU A 92 -9.38 6.60 10.44
CA LEU A 92 -8.08 6.93 9.87
C LEU A 92 -7.81 8.43 9.91
N ALA A 93 -8.78 9.24 9.49
CA ALA A 93 -8.68 10.70 9.55
C ALA A 93 -8.42 11.22 10.96
N LYS A 94 -9.15 10.68 11.96
CA LYS A 94 -8.99 11.05 13.38
C LYS A 94 -7.62 10.68 13.94
N LEU A 95 -7.03 9.56 13.49
CA LEU A 95 -5.71 9.10 13.93
C LEU A 95 -4.57 9.68 13.11
N GLY A 96 -4.85 10.38 12.00
CA GLY A 96 -3.82 10.82 11.05
C GLY A 96 -3.14 9.65 10.34
N MET A 97 -3.85 8.54 10.13
CA MET A 97 -3.40 7.38 9.38
C MET A 97 -3.82 7.45 7.92
N SER A 98 -3.11 6.74 7.06
CA SER A 98 -3.39 6.67 5.63
C SER A 98 -4.13 5.37 5.27
N MET A 99 -5.02 5.46 4.27
CA MET A 99 -5.57 4.29 3.58
C MET A 99 -4.65 3.92 2.41
N GLY A 100 -4.15 2.70 2.39
CA GLY A 100 -3.40 2.10 1.29
C GLY A 100 -4.31 1.66 0.14
N VAL A 101 -4.04 0.49 -0.41
CA VAL A 101 -4.83 -0.04 -1.52
C VAL A 101 -6.14 -0.69 -1.06
N PHE A 102 -7.10 -0.68 -1.95
CA PHE A 102 -8.24 -1.59 -1.99
C PHE A 102 -8.40 -2.15 -3.41
N VAL A 103 -8.95 -3.35 -3.55
CA VAL A 103 -9.07 -3.98 -4.87
C VAL A 103 -10.25 -3.38 -5.65
N LEU A 104 -10.01 -3.03 -6.90
CA LEU A 104 -11.06 -2.65 -7.86
C LEU A 104 -11.93 -3.89 -8.15
N ASP A 105 -13.22 -3.78 -7.86
CA ASP A 105 -14.14 -4.89 -8.05
C ASP A 105 -14.49 -5.09 -9.53
N LYS A 106 -14.06 -6.23 -10.06
CA LYS A 106 -14.43 -6.71 -11.40
C LYS A 106 -14.76 -8.22 -11.41
N GLY A 107 -15.03 -8.78 -10.22
CA GLY A 107 -15.42 -10.18 -10.04
C GLY A 107 -14.28 -11.17 -9.81
N GLY A 108 -13.08 -10.70 -9.44
CA GLY A 108 -11.91 -11.53 -9.09
C GLY A 108 -10.72 -11.35 -10.04
N ASN A 109 -9.55 -11.87 -9.63
CA ASN A 109 -8.26 -11.60 -10.31
C ASN A 109 -8.22 -12.09 -11.75
N GLY A 110 -8.67 -13.31 -12.03
CA GLY A 110 -8.71 -13.87 -13.40
C GLY A 110 -9.93 -13.47 -14.21
N ALA A 111 -11.04 -13.11 -13.54
CA ALA A 111 -12.34 -12.89 -14.16
C ALA A 111 -12.41 -11.59 -14.99
N ASN A 112 -13.37 -11.53 -15.91
CA ASN A 112 -13.70 -10.35 -16.70
C ASN A 112 -12.48 -9.64 -17.29
N SER A 113 -11.59 -10.45 -17.89
CA SER A 113 -10.26 -10.01 -18.32
C SER A 113 -10.34 -8.92 -19.40
N THR A 114 -9.69 -7.80 -19.12
CA THR A 114 -9.52 -6.71 -20.10
C THR A 114 -8.58 -7.11 -21.24
N ALA A 115 -7.73 -8.12 -21.06
CA ALA A 115 -6.84 -8.64 -22.09
C ALA A 115 -7.61 -9.23 -23.28
N THR A 116 -8.83 -9.71 -23.07
CA THR A 116 -9.67 -10.30 -24.13
C THR A 116 -10.16 -9.28 -25.16
N GLY A 117 -10.21 -7.99 -24.81
CA GLY A 117 -10.80 -6.93 -25.65
C GLY A 117 -12.32 -7.01 -25.80
N LYS A 118 -13.01 -7.85 -25.02
CA LYS A 118 -14.47 -7.99 -25.07
C LYS A 118 -15.16 -6.76 -24.47
N PRO A 119 -16.14 -6.16 -25.18
CA PRO A 119 -16.84 -4.97 -24.69
C PRO A 119 -17.50 -5.16 -23.31
N GLU A 120 -18.06 -6.34 -23.05
CA GLU A 120 -18.69 -6.66 -21.76
C GLU A 120 -17.70 -6.65 -20.59
N ASN A 121 -16.48 -7.14 -20.81
CA ASN A 121 -15.42 -7.12 -19.78
C ASN A 121 -14.92 -5.69 -19.52
N LEU A 122 -14.82 -4.89 -20.59
CA LEU A 122 -14.47 -3.47 -20.48
C LEU A 122 -15.54 -2.72 -19.66
N GLU A 123 -16.84 -2.93 -19.92
CA GLU A 123 -17.89 -2.24 -19.16
C GLU A 123 -17.90 -2.63 -17.68
N ILE A 124 -17.65 -3.91 -17.36
CA ILE A 124 -17.50 -4.37 -15.95
C ILE A 124 -16.32 -3.66 -15.28
N PHE A 125 -15.17 -3.57 -15.95
CA PHE A 125 -14.01 -2.84 -15.45
C PHE A 125 -14.30 -1.35 -15.20
N LEU A 126 -14.93 -0.66 -16.17
CA LEU A 126 -15.28 0.76 -16.05
C LEU A 126 -16.34 1.00 -14.94
N LYS A 127 -17.27 0.06 -14.75
CA LYS A 127 -18.18 0.09 -13.60
C LYS A 127 -17.42 -0.01 -12.28
N GLY A 128 -16.41 -0.90 -12.19
CA GLY A 128 -15.51 -0.99 -11.04
C GLY A 128 -14.76 0.32 -10.78
N CYS A 129 -14.28 1.01 -11.83
CA CYS A 129 -13.65 2.32 -11.69
C CYS A 129 -14.63 3.37 -11.10
N ARG A 130 -15.88 3.42 -11.57
CA ARG A 130 -16.90 4.31 -11.00
C ARG A 130 -17.20 3.99 -9.54
N GLN A 131 -17.28 2.70 -9.18
CA GLN A 131 -17.45 2.26 -7.80
C GLN A 131 -16.25 2.65 -6.92
N ALA A 132 -15.02 2.51 -7.43
CA ALA A 132 -13.81 2.90 -6.71
C ALA A 132 -13.80 4.40 -6.33
N VAL A 133 -14.39 5.27 -7.15
CA VAL A 133 -14.58 6.70 -6.82
C VAL A 133 -15.45 6.85 -5.57
N GLU A 134 -16.56 6.11 -5.48
CA GLU A 134 -17.46 6.19 -4.33
C GLU A 134 -16.85 5.58 -3.06
N VAL A 135 -16.10 4.49 -3.19
CA VAL A 135 -15.33 3.90 -2.07
C VAL A 135 -14.28 4.88 -1.56
N SER A 136 -13.50 5.47 -2.47
CA SER A 136 -12.46 6.47 -2.15
C SER A 136 -13.02 7.66 -1.36
N LYS A 137 -14.20 8.17 -1.72
CA LYS A 137 -14.85 9.28 -1.00
C LYS A 137 -15.14 8.93 0.47
N ARG A 138 -15.49 7.67 0.76
CA ARG A 138 -15.83 7.20 2.10
C ARG A 138 -14.61 6.84 2.95
N CYS A 139 -13.67 6.06 2.39
CA CYS A 139 -12.53 5.58 3.16
C CYS A 139 -11.28 6.48 3.07
N GLY A 140 -11.28 7.49 2.20
CA GLY A 140 -10.13 8.38 1.99
C GLY A 140 -8.99 7.76 1.15
N GLY A 141 -9.11 6.50 0.72
CA GLY A 141 -8.09 5.80 -0.08
C GLY A 141 -7.95 6.40 -1.48
N LYS A 142 -6.71 6.52 -1.96
CA LYS A 142 -6.37 7.07 -3.27
C LYS A 142 -5.71 6.06 -4.21
N LEU A 143 -5.56 4.82 -3.76
CA LEU A 143 -4.93 3.75 -4.53
C LEU A 143 -5.91 2.59 -4.66
N THR A 144 -6.07 2.06 -5.87
CA THR A 144 -6.89 0.86 -6.10
C THR A 144 -6.12 -0.16 -6.92
N THR A 145 -6.03 -1.39 -6.39
CA THR A 145 -5.34 -2.50 -7.07
C THR A 145 -6.13 -2.94 -8.29
N VAL A 146 -5.43 -3.10 -9.40
CA VAL A 146 -6.00 -3.60 -10.65
C VAL A 146 -5.19 -4.79 -11.16
N VAL A 147 -5.88 -5.92 -11.36
CA VAL A 147 -5.36 -7.10 -12.04
C VAL A 147 -6.10 -7.21 -13.38
N PRO A 148 -5.42 -7.20 -14.54
CA PRO A 148 -6.08 -7.22 -15.85
C PRO A 148 -7.00 -8.43 -16.11
N GLY A 149 -6.71 -9.57 -15.49
CA GLY A 149 -7.43 -10.82 -15.64
C GLY A 149 -6.58 -11.92 -16.31
N ASP A 150 -7.22 -13.01 -16.68
CA ASP A 150 -6.55 -14.11 -17.39
C ASP A 150 -6.23 -13.72 -18.82
N PHE A 151 -5.14 -14.31 -19.38
CA PHE A 151 -4.86 -14.18 -20.80
C PHE A 151 -5.80 -15.06 -21.64
N GLU A 152 -6.05 -14.67 -22.90
CA GLU A 152 -6.84 -15.43 -23.85
C GLU A 152 -5.90 -16.20 -24.80
N ARG A 153 -5.93 -17.54 -24.73
CA ARG A 153 -4.99 -18.43 -25.45
C ARG A 153 -5.02 -18.27 -26.97
N HIS A 154 -6.15 -17.85 -27.53
CA HIS A 154 -6.32 -17.69 -28.96
C HIS A 154 -5.95 -16.30 -29.49
N LEU A 155 -5.60 -15.36 -28.60
CA LEU A 155 -5.17 -14.02 -28.97
C LEU A 155 -3.66 -13.85 -28.83
N PRO A 156 -2.97 -13.25 -29.80
CA PRO A 156 -1.56 -12.86 -29.66
C PRO A 156 -1.36 -11.93 -28.46
N MET A 157 -0.25 -12.12 -27.71
CA MET A 157 0.05 -11.31 -26.50
C MET A 157 0.09 -9.81 -26.79
N GLY A 158 0.63 -9.38 -27.94
CA GLY A 158 0.64 -7.97 -28.32
C GLY A 158 -0.76 -7.35 -28.46
N ILE A 159 -1.73 -8.12 -28.98
CA ILE A 159 -3.13 -7.68 -29.04
C ILE A 159 -3.71 -7.57 -27.65
N GLN A 160 -3.46 -8.54 -26.78
CA GLN A 160 -3.92 -8.52 -25.40
C GLN A 160 -3.33 -7.34 -24.63
N THR A 161 -2.03 -7.06 -24.80
CA THR A 161 -1.38 -5.89 -24.20
C THR A 161 -2.03 -4.58 -24.68
N ALA A 162 -2.33 -4.44 -25.98
CA ALA A 162 -3.03 -3.27 -26.49
C ALA A 162 -4.43 -3.12 -25.88
N ASN A 163 -5.20 -4.21 -25.78
CA ASN A 163 -6.53 -4.22 -25.17
C ASN A 163 -6.47 -3.75 -23.70
N VAL A 164 -5.49 -4.24 -22.93
CA VAL A 164 -5.29 -3.82 -21.54
C VAL A 164 -4.95 -2.34 -21.46
N ILE A 165 -4.04 -1.84 -22.28
CA ILE A 165 -3.65 -0.42 -22.32
C ILE A 165 -4.87 0.45 -22.64
N ASP A 166 -5.68 0.08 -23.62
CA ASP A 166 -6.87 0.85 -24.03
C ASP A 166 -7.95 0.85 -22.92
N ALA A 167 -8.15 -0.28 -22.23
CA ALA A 167 -9.04 -0.35 -21.08
C ALA A 167 -8.56 0.56 -19.93
N LEU A 168 -7.27 0.51 -19.60
CA LEU A 168 -6.68 1.33 -18.54
C LEU A 168 -6.75 2.82 -18.85
N ARG A 169 -6.53 3.24 -20.11
CA ARG A 169 -6.71 4.63 -20.54
C ARG A 169 -8.14 5.12 -20.30
N GLN A 170 -9.15 4.29 -20.57
CA GLN A 170 -10.53 4.63 -20.28
C GLN A 170 -10.78 4.70 -18.76
N GLY A 171 -10.21 3.77 -17.99
CA GLY A 171 -10.27 3.79 -16.53
C GLY A 171 -9.62 5.04 -15.93
N THR A 172 -8.46 5.48 -16.45
CA THR A 172 -7.82 6.73 -16.00
C THR A 172 -8.71 7.95 -16.22
N GLY A 173 -9.46 8.01 -17.33
CA GLY A 173 -10.42 9.08 -17.59
C GLY A 173 -11.50 9.22 -16.49
N ILE A 174 -11.83 8.13 -15.78
CA ILE A 174 -12.77 8.12 -14.65
C ILE A 174 -12.07 8.50 -13.34
N LEU A 175 -10.87 7.97 -13.08
CA LEU A 175 -10.22 8.00 -11.77
C LEU A 175 -9.33 9.24 -11.56
N GLU A 176 -8.63 9.71 -12.61
CA GLU A 176 -7.70 10.83 -12.56
C GLU A 176 -8.34 12.14 -12.07
N PRO A 177 -9.58 12.52 -12.48
CA PRO A 177 -10.25 13.71 -11.95
C PRO A 177 -10.50 13.67 -10.43
N HIS A 178 -10.43 12.48 -9.82
CA HIS A 178 -10.62 12.28 -8.38
C HIS A 178 -9.29 12.06 -7.64
N GLY A 179 -8.16 12.14 -8.34
CA GLY A 179 -6.83 11.89 -7.79
C GLY A 179 -6.66 10.44 -7.32
N ILE A 180 -7.35 9.48 -7.96
CA ILE A 180 -7.24 8.06 -7.66
C ILE A 180 -6.30 7.41 -8.67
N VAL A 181 -5.39 6.58 -8.18
CA VAL A 181 -4.39 5.87 -8.98
C VAL A 181 -4.72 4.38 -9.02
N MET A 182 -4.87 3.83 -10.21
CA MET A 182 -4.82 2.39 -10.41
C MET A 182 -3.39 1.92 -10.23
N VAL A 183 -3.19 0.92 -9.40
CA VAL A 183 -1.88 0.27 -9.23
C VAL A 183 -1.96 -1.16 -9.75
N LEU A 184 -1.21 -1.43 -10.83
CA LEU A 184 -1.23 -2.72 -11.52
C LEU A 184 -0.40 -3.73 -10.75
N GLU A 185 -1.01 -4.84 -10.40
CA GLU A 185 -0.38 -5.92 -9.66
C GLU A 185 -0.05 -7.12 -10.56
N ALA A 186 1.22 -7.50 -10.59
CA ALA A 186 1.70 -8.72 -11.24
C ALA A 186 1.63 -9.88 -10.26
N LEU A 187 0.79 -10.88 -10.55
CA LEU A 187 0.51 -12.00 -9.66
C LEU A 187 1.22 -13.29 -10.08
N SER A 188 1.42 -14.17 -9.10
CA SER A 188 1.99 -15.51 -9.29
C SER A 188 1.02 -16.64 -8.92
N ASP A 189 -0.25 -16.33 -8.67
CA ASP A 189 -1.23 -17.28 -8.11
C ASP A 189 -1.56 -18.40 -9.09
N THR A 190 -1.79 -18.04 -10.35
CA THR A 190 -2.06 -19.01 -11.42
C THR A 190 -1.24 -18.71 -12.67
N PRO A 191 -0.93 -19.71 -13.51
CA PRO A 191 -0.22 -19.50 -14.78
C PRO A 191 -1.08 -18.80 -15.83
N ASP A 192 -2.39 -18.72 -15.64
CA ASP A 192 -3.33 -18.18 -16.64
C ASP A 192 -3.47 -16.64 -16.55
N LEU A 193 -2.97 -16.00 -15.51
CA LEU A 193 -3.00 -14.55 -15.38
C LEU A 193 -2.16 -13.88 -16.47
N PHE A 194 -2.73 -12.83 -17.08
CA PHE A 194 -2.09 -12.05 -18.14
C PHE A 194 -0.87 -11.30 -17.62
N LEU A 195 -0.98 -10.60 -16.47
CA LEU A 195 0.09 -9.79 -15.90
C LEU A 195 0.85 -10.56 -14.81
N ARG A 196 2.14 -10.82 -15.06
CA ARG A 196 2.95 -11.70 -14.20
C ARG A 196 4.33 -11.18 -13.82
N THR A 197 4.82 -10.14 -14.48
CA THR A 197 6.18 -9.62 -14.24
C THR A 197 6.21 -8.12 -14.07
N SER A 198 7.23 -7.62 -13.35
CA SER A 198 7.38 -6.19 -13.07
C SER A 198 7.69 -5.36 -14.31
N ASP A 199 8.45 -5.90 -15.26
CA ASP A 199 8.77 -5.25 -16.53
C ASP A 199 7.54 -5.14 -17.43
N GLN A 200 6.67 -6.16 -17.45
CA GLN A 200 5.38 -6.10 -18.17
C GLN A 200 4.47 -5.02 -17.56
N ALA A 201 4.37 -4.94 -16.23
CA ALA A 201 3.62 -3.89 -15.55
C ALA A 201 4.17 -2.49 -15.87
N PHE A 202 5.50 -2.35 -15.84
CA PHE A 202 6.20 -1.12 -16.19
C PHE A 202 5.88 -0.68 -17.64
N GLU A 203 6.01 -1.58 -18.61
CA GLU A 203 5.72 -1.31 -20.02
C GLU A 203 4.28 -0.79 -20.20
N ILE A 204 3.30 -1.46 -19.58
CA ILE A 204 1.89 -1.08 -19.65
C ILE A 204 1.66 0.31 -19.04
N CYS A 205 2.18 0.58 -17.84
CA CYS A 205 2.05 1.88 -17.19
C CYS A 205 2.67 3.01 -18.03
N ARG A 206 3.85 2.78 -18.60
CA ARG A 206 4.51 3.72 -19.52
C ARG A 206 3.68 3.97 -20.79
N ALA A 207 3.08 2.93 -21.35
CA ALA A 207 2.25 3.04 -22.53
C ALA A 207 0.91 3.76 -22.25
N VAL A 208 0.30 3.53 -21.09
CA VAL A 208 -0.90 4.27 -20.64
C VAL A 208 -0.59 5.75 -20.48
N ASN A 209 0.60 6.09 -19.94
CA ASN A 209 1.12 7.44 -19.80
C ASN A 209 0.19 8.38 -19.00
N SER A 210 -0.30 7.91 -17.85
CA SER A 210 -1.13 8.68 -16.92
C SER A 210 -0.56 8.64 -15.50
N PRO A 211 -0.64 9.72 -14.70
CA PRO A 211 -0.30 9.68 -13.28
C PRO A 211 -1.24 8.78 -12.49
N SER A 212 -2.43 8.46 -13.03
CA SER A 212 -3.43 7.59 -12.42
C SER A 212 -3.30 6.11 -12.82
N CYS A 213 -2.18 5.71 -13.44
CA CYS A 213 -1.87 4.31 -13.73
C CYS A 213 -0.41 4.03 -13.39
N LYS A 214 -0.16 3.26 -12.34
CA LYS A 214 1.16 2.98 -11.78
C LYS A 214 1.29 1.49 -11.42
N VAL A 215 2.46 1.09 -10.97
CA VAL A 215 2.79 -0.28 -10.56
C VAL A 215 2.55 -0.45 -9.06
N LEU A 216 1.86 -1.51 -8.69
CA LEU A 216 1.96 -2.14 -7.39
C LEU A 216 3.04 -3.22 -7.49
N PHE A 217 4.11 -3.06 -6.72
CA PHE A 217 5.21 -4.02 -6.68
C PHE A 217 5.03 -4.93 -5.46
N ASP A 218 4.35 -6.07 -5.64
CA ASP A 218 4.27 -7.11 -4.61
C ASP A 218 5.54 -7.95 -4.62
N MET A 219 6.33 -7.79 -3.56
CA MET A 219 7.63 -8.46 -3.43
C MET A 219 7.50 -9.99 -3.36
N TYR A 220 6.40 -10.51 -2.80
CA TYR A 220 6.13 -11.95 -2.76
C TYR A 220 5.92 -12.53 -4.17
N HIS A 221 5.04 -11.91 -4.96
CA HIS A 221 4.73 -12.39 -6.30
C HIS A 221 5.93 -12.22 -7.26
N ILE A 222 6.63 -11.09 -7.18
CA ILE A 222 7.81 -10.85 -8.00
C ILE A 222 8.94 -11.80 -7.64
N GLN A 223 9.15 -12.12 -6.35
CA GLN A 223 10.13 -13.14 -5.94
C GLN A 223 9.82 -14.49 -6.57
N ARG A 224 8.56 -14.92 -6.58
CA ARG A 224 8.14 -16.22 -7.15
C ARG A 224 8.27 -16.28 -8.67
N ASN A 225 8.00 -15.19 -9.37
CA ASN A 225 8.01 -15.18 -10.84
C ASN A 225 9.37 -14.81 -11.44
N GLN A 226 10.14 -13.93 -10.79
CA GLN A 226 11.36 -13.33 -11.36
C GLN A 226 12.57 -13.40 -10.42
N GLY A 227 12.38 -13.27 -9.10
CA GLY A 227 13.47 -13.06 -8.15
C GLY A 227 14.15 -11.71 -8.35
N ASN A 228 15.39 -11.56 -7.84
CA ASN A 228 16.25 -10.40 -8.07
C ASN A 228 15.58 -9.05 -7.76
N LEU A 229 14.90 -8.97 -6.60
CA LEU A 229 13.99 -7.90 -6.23
C LEU A 229 14.58 -6.50 -6.32
N ILE A 230 15.76 -6.26 -5.73
CA ILE A 230 16.39 -4.94 -5.71
C ILE A 230 16.61 -4.42 -7.14
N ARG A 231 17.12 -5.28 -8.04
CA ARG A 231 17.28 -4.88 -9.45
C ARG A 231 15.95 -4.59 -10.12
N ASN A 232 14.92 -5.39 -9.87
CA ASN A 232 13.59 -5.19 -10.48
C ASN A 232 12.91 -3.94 -9.90
N ILE A 233 13.10 -3.61 -8.62
CA ILE A 233 12.69 -2.33 -8.03
C ILE A 233 13.36 -1.16 -8.75
N ASP A 234 14.67 -1.23 -8.97
CA ASP A 234 15.42 -0.16 -9.67
C ASP A 234 14.91 0.06 -11.09
N LEU A 235 14.67 -1.01 -11.84
CA LEU A 235 14.19 -0.93 -13.22
C LEU A 235 12.77 -0.35 -13.33
N ALA A 236 11.90 -0.67 -12.38
CA ALA A 236 10.50 -0.22 -12.38
C ALA A 236 10.27 1.06 -11.56
N TRP A 237 11.27 1.61 -10.90
CA TRP A 237 11.18 2.65 -9.88
C TRP A 237 10.27 3.82 -10.22
N THR A 238 10.39 4.36 -11.43
CA THR A 238 9.64 5.56 -11.85
C THR A 238 8.15 5.35 -11.99
N GLU A 239 7.70 4.09 -12.05
CA GLU A 239 6.30 3.74 -12.17
C GLU A 239 5.74 3.09 -10.89
N ILE A 240 6.55 2.77 -9.89
CA ILE A 240 6.07 2.16 -8.63
C ILE A 240 5.38 3.21 -7.77
N ALA A 241 4.11 2.98 -7.43
CA ALA A 241 3.35 3.82 -6.49
C ALA A 241 3.00 3.10 -5.18
N TYR A 242 3.07 1.78 -5.14
CA TYR A 242 2.77 0.98 -3.97
C TYR A 242 3.62 -0.27 -3.92
N PHE A 243 3.99 -0.68 -2.71
CA PHE A 243 4.64 -1.96 -2.47
C PHE A 243 3.73 -2.87 -1.65
N GLN A 244 3.85 -4.19 -1.85
CA GLN A 244 3.31 -5.18 -0.92
C GLN A 244 4.40 -6.12 -0.45
N ILE A 245 4.24 -6.61 0.78
CA ILE A 245 5.22 -7.37 1.55
C ILE A 245 4.63 -8.75 1.85
N GLY A 246 5.43 -9.78 1.63
CA GLY A 246 5.18 -11.15 2.05
C GLY A 246 6.44 -11.98 1.83
N ASN A 247 6.93 -12.67 2.86
CA ASN A 247 8.17 -13.43 2.76
C ASN A 247 7.93 -14.81 2.12
N ASN A 248 8.76 -15.18 1.15
CA ASN A 248 8.73 -16.50 0.53
C ASN A 248 9.43 -17.55 1.42
N PRO A 249 8.95 -18.80 1.41
CA PRO A 249 7.79 -19.32 0.67
C PRO A 249 6.46 -19.20 1.43
N GLY A 250 6.47 -18.88 2.73
CA GLY A 250 5.29 -18.98 3.61
C GLY A 250 4.28 -17.85 3.48
N ARG A 251 4.62 -16.76 2.80
CA ARG A 251 3.87 -15.49 2.74
C ARG A 251 3.53 -14.98 4.13
N ASN A 252 4.56 -14.83 4.97
CA ASN A 252 4.49 -14.32 6.34
C ASN A 252 5.37 -13.07 6.50
N GLU A 253 5.52 -12.59 7.75
CA GLU A 253 6.29 -11.41 8.12
C GLU A 253 7.78 -11.51 7.75
N PRO A 254 8.53 -10.38 7.70
CA PRO A 254 9.98 -10.36 7.52
C PRO A 254 10.73 -11.32 8.46
N GLY A 255 11.82 -11.91 7.97
CA GLY A 255 12.65 -12.83 8.77
C GLY A 255 12.16 -14.29 8.85
N THR A 256 10.99 -14.59 8.26
CA THR A 256 10.42 -15.95 8.30
C THR A 256 10.70 -16.80 7.05
N GLY A 257 11.40 -16.26 6.07
CA GLY A 257 11.69 -16.94 4.81
C GLY A 257 13.03 -16.53 4.19
N GLU A 258 13.11 -16.61 2.85
CA GLU A 258 14.36 -16.44 2.10
C GLU A 258 14.70 -14.99 1.74
N MET A 259 13.76 -14.03 1.93
CA MET A 259 13.96 -12.67 1.49
C MET A 259 14.57 -11.82 2.62
N ASP A 260 15.66 -11.12 2.33
CA ASP A 260 16.31 -10.18 3.26
C ASP A 260 15.60 -8.82 3.24
N TYR A 261 14.54 -8.70 4.03
CA TYR A 261 13.75 -7.48 4.11
C TYR A 261 14.49 -6.31 4.75
N HIS A 262 15.49 -6.53 5.59
CA HIS A 262 16.32 -5.45 6.09
C HIS A 262 17.03 -4.70 4.95
N ASN A 263 17.68 -5.43 4.05
CA ASN A 263 18.33 -4.85 2.88
C ASN A 263 17.34 -4.26 1.88
N ILE A 264 16.18 -4.90 1.67
CA ILE A 264 15.16 -4.40 0.74
C ILE A 264 14.54 -3.10 1.26
N PHE A 265 14.15 -3.02 2.53
CA PHE A 265 13.57 -1.82 3.14
C PHE A 265 14.57 -0.67 3.18
N LYS A 266 15.83 -0.96 3.55
CA LYS A 266 16.89 0.04 3.48
C LYS A 266 17.04 0.60 2.07
N HIS A 267 17.05 -0.24 1.04
CA HIS A 267 17.15 0.19 -0.35
C HIS A 267 15.98 1.11 -0.76
N ILE A 268 14.74 0.74 -0.43
CA ILE A 268 13.54 1.54 -0.68
C ILE A 268 13.61 2.89 0.05
N TYR A 269 14.06 2.88 1.31
CA TYR A 269 14.23 4.09 2.12
C TYR A 269 15.31 5.02 1.53
N ASP A 270 16.48 4.49 1.20
CA ASP A 270 17.61 5.26 0.62
C ASP A 270 17.24 5.90 -0.73
N LYS A 271 16.34 5.28 -1.50
CA LYS A 271 15.76 5.86 -2.71
C LYS A 271 14.74 6.97 -2.45
N GLY A 272 14.43 7.25 -1.18
CA GLY A 272 13.53 8.34 -0.76
C GLY A 272 12.05 8.03 -0.93
N TYR A 273 11.63 6.77 -0.95
CA TYR A 273 10.22 6.39 -1.02
C TYR A 273 9.41 6.97 0.16
N LYS A 274 8.26 7.57 -0.15
CA LYS A 274 7.36 8.18 0.84
C LYS A 274 5.94 7.60 0.80
N GLY A 275 5.72 6.62 -0.06
CA GLY A 275 4.44 5.90 -0.15
C GLY A 275 4.27 4.87 0.96
N MET A 276 3.30 4.00 0.78
CA MET A 276 2.96 2.94 1.73
C MET A 276 3.44 1.58 1.23
N LEU A 277 3.71 0.68 2.19
CA LEU A 277 4.04 -0.72 1.94
C LEU A 277 3.00 -1.58 2.65
N GLY A 278 2.11 -2.24 1.88
CA GLY A 278 1.08 -3.12 2.41
C GLY A 278 1.66 -4.42 2.98
N MET A 279 1.19 -4.80 4.15
CA MET A 279 1.61 -6.01 4.83
C MET A 279 0.71 -7.19 4.39
N GLU A 280 0.74 -7.55 3.09
CA GLU A 280 -0.14 -8.57 2.51
C GLU A 280 0.35 -9.99 2.78
N HIS A 281 0.32 -10.37 4.04
CA HIS A 281 0.80 -11.68 4.51
C HIS A 281 0.12 -12.14 5.79
N GLY A 282 0.22 -13.42 6.09
CA GLY A 282 -0.20 -13.98 7.36
C GLY A 282 0.84 -13.77 8.47
N ASN A 283 0.49 -14.18 9.69
CA ASN A 283 1.40 -14.27 10.82
C ASN A 283 1.99 -15.71 10.87
N ALA A 284 3.29 -15.85 10.94
CA ALA A 284 3.95 -17.19 10.97
C ALA A 284 3.58 -17.98 12.22
N LEU A 285 3.39 -17.31 13.34
CA LEU A 285 2.95 -17.91 14.58
C LEU A 285 1.49 -17.54 14.88
N PRO A 286 0.70 -18.41 15.52
CA PRO A 286 -0.69 -18.13 15.87
C PRO A 286 -0.81 -17.24 17.11
N GLY A 287 -1.99 -16.62 17.26
CA GLY A 287 -2.37 -15.92 18.48
C GLY A 287 -1.58 -14.64 18.76
N LYS A 288 -1.63 -14.18 20.01
CA LYS A 288 -0.93 -12.96 20.47
C LYS A 288 0.59 -13.06 20.32
N ASP A 289 1.15 -14.25 20.47
CA ASP A 289 2.60 -14.45 20.32
C ASP A 289 3.02 -14.20 18.87
N GLY A 290 2.20 -14.62 17.89
CA GLY A 290 2.43 -14.33 16.47
C GLY A 290 2.33 -12.84 16.16
N GLU A 291 1.34 -12.15 16.71
CA GLU A 291 1.18 -10.70 16.53
C GLU A 291 2.35 -9.91 17.15
N THR A 292 2.85 -10.35 18.31
CA THR A 292 4.04 -9.78 18.95
C THR A 292 5.31 -10.03 18.12
N ALA A 293 5.47 -11.26 17.62
CA ALA A 293 6.61 -11.63 16.77
C ALA A 293 6.63 -10.83 15.47
N LEU A 294 5.46 -10.63 14.84
CA LEU A 294 5.31 -9.80 13.66
C LEU A 294 5.76 -8.35 13.91
N ILE A 295 5.28 -7.70 14.97
CA ILE A 295 5.68 -6.33 15.30
C ILE A 295 7.20 -6.23 15.48
N LYS A 296 7.77 -7.20 16.22
CA LYS A 296 9.22 -7.29 16.43
C LYS A 296 9.98 -7.46 15.10
N ALA A 297 9.52 -8.35 14.21
CA ALA A 297 10.14 -8.58 12.91
C ALA A 297 10.20 -7.31 12.05
N TYR A 298 9.12 -6.51 12.04
CA TYR A 298 9.11 -5.23 11.35
C TYR A 298 10.06 -4.22 11.98
N ARG A 299 10.12 -4.14 13.33
CA ARG A 299 11.09 -3.27 14.04
C ARG A 299 12.53 -3.63 13.69
N GLU A 300 12.85 -4.93 13.65
CA GLU A 300 14.19 -5.41 13.29
C GLU A 300 14.53 -5.13 11.83
N ALA A 301 13.59 -5.36 10.90
CA ALA A 301 13.79 -5.12 9.48
C ALA A 301 13.87 -3.62 9.13
N ASP A 302 13.21 -2.74 9.90
CA ASP A 302 13.20 -1.29 9.71
C ASP A 302 14.38 -0.57 10.43
N ASN A 303 15.22 -1.30 11.16
CA ASN A 303 16.33 -0.74 11.92
C ASN A 303 17.60 -0.60 11.06
N PHE A 304 17.61 0.37 10.14
CA PHE A 304 18.70 0.62 9.19
C PHE A 304 19.22 2.07 9.24
N ALA A 305 18.90 2.83 10.27
CA ALA A 305 19.37 4.20 10.50
C ALA A 305 20.69 4.22 11.29
#